data_db321c8ca160fa5ffa228dd8cb39faa5
#
_entry.id   db321c8ca160fa5ffa228dd8cb39faa5
#
_cell.length_a   1.000
_cell.length_b   1.000
_cell.length_c   1.000
_cell.angle_alpha   90.00
_cell.angle_beta   90.00
_cell.angle_gamma   90.00
#
_symmetry.space_group_name_H-M   'P 1'
#
loop_
_entity.id
_entity.type
_entity.pdbx_description
1 polymer ?
#
loop_
_entity_poly.entity_id
_entity_poly.type
_entity_poly.pdbx_seq_one_letter_code
_entity_poly.pdbx_strand_id
1 'polypeptide(L)'
;MARGSGISSSASSGSGSGSGSGAQPPTRGGGDGRDVRGTARRVSRVLWITLGLNVAVALSKITYGHWAGMLAIRADGFHSLTDSVNNLVGLVGVYLAARPADAGHPYGHAKFEVLAAGIVGLSLLGMAYDVLTSATARLWHGAPPPTLDALAFVVLAVTLGVNLLVARYERVQAERLASPFLASDAAHTSSDVLVTLGVIVTVGLVHAGYAWLDSLMALGIAGFIAWTGVQVLRTNLRYLADAAALEPEAVRRIAITIAGVADAHKVRTRGAPGDIHVDLHIQVARHLDVVAAHRVTHWVIDAIKSKLPGVTDVVVHTEPAAQGRPFNPLPDDEPPQY
;
A
#
# COMPACT_ATOMS: atom_id res chain seq x y z
N MET A 1 -55.12 -64.52 28.39
CA MET A 1 -56.08 -64.95 27.37
C MET A 1 -55.72 -64.25 26.09
N ALA A 2 -55.33 -65.02 25.10
CA ALA A 2 -55.65 -65.13 23.69
C ALA A 2 -55.03 -64.04 22.78
N ARG A 3 -54.04 -64.44 22.05
CA ARG A 3 -53.98 -64.74 20.61
C ARG A 3 -54.12 -63.47 19.75
N GLY A 4 -53.19 -63.09 18.84
CA GLY A 4 -52.35 -63.89 17.96
C GLY A 4 -52.47 -63.35 16.54
N SER A 5 -51.48 -63.60 15.73
CA SER A 5 -51.28 -63.42 14.30
C SER A 5 -50.59 -62.17 13.85
N GLY A 6 -49.46 -62.22 13.45
CA GLY A 6 -48.51 -62.67 12.48
C GLY A 6 -48.92 -62.49 11.03
N ILE A 7 -48.33 -61.56 10.29
CA ILE A 7 -48.09 -61.69 8.86
C ILE A 7 -46.72 -61.06 8.53
N SER A 8 -45.84 -61.85 7.98
CA SER A 8 -44.60 -61.59 7.32
C SER A 8 -44.82 -61.00 5.92
N SER A 9 -44.02 -60.05 5.48
CA SER A 9 -43.59 -60.00 4.07
C SER A 9 -42.34 -59.13 3.88
N SER A 10 -41.35 -59.84 3.58
CA SER A 10 -40.39 -59.67 2.48
C SER A 10 -39.69 -58.31 2.28
N ALA A 11 -38.41 -58.37 2.48
CA ALA A 11 -37.34 -57.49 2.08
C ALA A 11 -37.38 -57.14 0.58
N SER A 12 -37.14 -55.86 0.26
CA SER A 12 -36.53 -55.49 -1.01
C SER A 12 -35.48 -54.40 -0.73
N SER A 13 -34.25 -54.82 -0.89
CA SER A 13 -33.04 -54.00 -0.92
C SER A 13 -33.08 -53.08 -2.13
N GLY A 14 -33.21 -51.76 -1.88
CA GLY A 14 -33.00 -50.72 -2.87
C GLY A 14 -31.78 -49.88 -2.46
N SER A 15 -30.60 -50.23 -2.98
CA SER A 15 -29.39 -49.41 -2.91
C SER A 15 -29.53 -48.17 -3.81
N GLY A 16 -29.98 -47.08 -3.26
CA GLY A 16 -29.95 -45.77 -3.89
C GLY A 16 -28.70 -45.01 -3.44
N SER A 17 -27.63 -45.11 -4.20
CA SER A 17 -26.48 -44.22 -4.08
C SER A 17 -26.84 -42.81 -4.54
N GLY A 18 -27.36 -42.00 -3.62
CA GLY A 18 -27.53 -40.58 -3.80
C GLY A 18 -26.18 -39.89 -3.67
N SER A 19 -25.47 -39.71 -4.79
CA SER A 19 -24.36 -38.77 -4.89
C SER A 19 -24.90 -37.38 -4.68
N GLY A 20 -24.83 -36.87 -3.45
CA GLY A 20 -25.03 -35.49 -3.12
C GLY A 20 -23.90 -34.70 -3.77
N SER A 21 -24.14 -34.18 -4.99
CA SER A 21 -23.31 -33.14 -5.56
C SER A 21 -23.44 -31.90 -4.68
N GLY A 22 -22.51 -31.73 -3.74
CA GLY A 22 -22.29 -30.48 -3.05
C GLY A 22 -22.03 -29.42 -4.11
N ALA A 23 -23.07 -28.59 -4.38
CA ALA A 23 -22.90 -27.40 -5.17
C ALA A 23 -21.83 -26.56 -4.49
N GLN A 24 -20.63 -26.59 -5.03
CA GLN A 24 -19.61 -25.59 -4.69
C GLN A 24 -20.24 -24.21 -4.98
N PRO A 25 -20.09 -23.24 -4.02
CA PRO A 25 -20.51 -21.88 -4.31
C PRO A 25 -19.79 -21.43 -5.59
N PRO A 26 -20.46 -20.66 -6.48
CA PRO A 26 -19.86 -20.23 -7.72
C PRO A 26 -18.54 -19.56 -7.40
N THR A 27 -17.45 -20.13 -7.92
CA THR A 27 -16.14 -19.48 -7.95
C THR A 27 -16.38 -18.11 -8.55
N ARG A 28 -16.14 -17.04 -7.76
CA ARG A 28 -16.18 -15.65 -8.22
C ARG A 28 -15.47 -15.60 -9.56
N GLY A 29 -16.22 -15.19 -10.59
CA GLY A 29 -15.75 -15.14 -11.96
C GLY A 29 -14.41 -14.42 -12.02
N GLY A 30 -13.47 -15.01 -12.74
CA GLY A 30 -12.18 -14.42 -13.06
C GLY A 30 -12.37 -13.21 -13.97
N GLY A 31 -12.80 -12.07 -13.37
CA GLY A 31 -12.67 -10.77 -13.98
C GLY A 31 -11.31 -10.24 -13.56
N ASP A 32 -10.52 -9.95 -14.54
CA ASP A 32 -9.26 -9.21 -14.63
C ASP A 32 -8.80 -8.45 -13.37
N GLY A 33 -8.69 -9.19 -12.26
CA GLY A 33 -8.00 -8.75 -11.07
C GLY A 33 -6.55 -8.59 -11.47
N ARG A 34 -6.03 -7.35 -11.51
CA ARG A 34 -4.60 -7.11 -11.65
C ARG A 34 -3.89 -8.25 -10.96
N ASP A 35 -2.94 -8.83 -11.65
CA ASP A 35 -2.14 -9.93 -11.11
C ASP A 35 -1.48 -9.47 -9.78
N VAL A 36 -2.26 -9.53 -8.69
CA VAL A 36 -1.83 -9.13 -7.34
C VAL A 36 -0.54 -9.84 -6.98
N ARG A 37 -0.44 -11.12 -7.37
CA ARG A 37 0.78 -11.91 -7.16
C ARG A 37 1.93 -11.42 -8.03
N GLY A 38 1.67 -11.02 -9.26
CA GLY A 38 2.68 -10.45 -10.15
C GLY A 38 3.15 -9.08 -9.66
N THR A 39 2.24 -8.24 -9.18
CA THR A 39 2.59 -6.95 -8.58
C THR A 39 3.40 -7.15 -7.30
N ALA A 40 2.97 -8.01 -6.38
CA ALA A 40 3.71 -8.33 -5.17
C ALA A 40 5.12 -8.87 -5.46
N ARG A 41 5.27 -9.75 -6.48
CA ARG A 41 6.60 -10.23 -6.91
C ARG A 41 7.48 -9.09 -7.43
N ARG A 42 6.90 -8.12 -8.16
CA ARG A 42 7.65 -6.94 -8.64
C ARG A 42 8.07 -6.05 -7.49
N VAL A 43 7.17 -5.76 -6.55
CA VAL A 43 7.49 -5.00 -5.33
C VAL A 43 8.55 -5.72 -4.51
N SER A 44 8.40 -7.01 -4.23
CA SER A 44 9.41 -7.80 -3.51
C SER A 44 10.77 -7.80 -4.20
N ARG A 45 10.81 -7.82 -5.55
CA ARG A 45 12.09 -7.72 -6.29
C ARG A 45 12.78 -6.37 -6.06
N VAL A 46 12.01 -5.28 -6.07
CA VAL A 46 12.55 -3.95 -5.74
C VAL A 46 13.14 -3.98 -4.33
N LEU A 47 12.38 -4.45 -3.34
CA LEU A 47 12.82 -4.53 -1.94
C LEU A 47 14.05 -5.42 -1.74
N TRP A 48 14.18 -6.55 -2.46
CA TRP A 48 15.39 -7.37 -2.39
C TRP A 48 16.61 -6.66 -2.97
N ILE A 49 16.43 -5.88 -4.06
CA ILE A 49 17.53 -5.11 -4.67
C ILE A 49 17.97 -4.00 -3.71
N THR A 50 17.02 -3.23 -3.16
CA THR A 50 17.33 -2.10 -2.26
C THR A 50 17.90 -2.60 -0.92
N LEU A 51 17.35 -3.67 -0.36
CA LEU A 51 17.91 -4.35 0.81
C LEU A 51 19.37 -4.77 0.57
N GLY A 52 19.64 -5.43 -0.57
CA GLY A 52 21.01 -5.85 -0.94
C GLY A 52 21.97 -4.67 -1.03
N LEU A 53 21.55 -3.56 -1.64
CA LEU A 53 22.34 -2.33 -1.73
C LEU A 53 22.58 -1.70 -0.36
N ASN A 54 21.53 -1.57 0.47
CA ASN A 54 21.61 -0.99 1.80
C ASN A 54 22.54 -1.82 2.72
N VAL A 55 22.40 -3.15 2.69
CA VAL A 55 23.28 -4.05 3.44
C VAL A 55 24.74 -3.96 2.94
N ALA A 56 24.98 -3.89 1.64
CA ALA A 56 26.30 -3.74 1.07
C ALA A 56 26.97 -2.41 1.52
N VAL A 57 26.22 -1.31 1.51
CA VAL A 57 26.68 -0.01 2.02
C VAL A 57 26.96 -0.08 3.52
N ALA A 58 26.05 -0.68 4.31
CA ALA A 58 26.23 -0.83 5.76
C ALA A 58 27.50 -1.64 6.09
N LEU A 59 27.67 -2.81 5.43
CA LEU A 59 28.84 -3.67 5.62
C LEU A 59 30.14 -2.97 5.21
N SER A 60 30.15 -2.23 4.11
CA SER A 60 31.31 -1.46 3.68
C SER A 60 31.73 -0.41 4.72
N LYS A 61 30.76 0.32 5.29
CA LYS A 61 31.00 1.28 6.39
C LYS A 61 31.52 0.59 7.64
N ILE A 62 30.92 -0.52 8.07
CA ILE A 62 31.34 -1.26 9.27
C ILE A 62 32.78 -1.78 9.09
N THR A 63 33.05 -2.40 7.95
CA THR A 63 34.36 -2.99 7.65
C THR A 63 35.44 -1.92 7.57
N TYR A 64 35.15 -0.83 6.84
CA TYR A 64 36.06 0.30 6.73
C TYR A 64 36.28 0.98 8.10
N GLY A 65 35.22 1.27 8.85
CA GLY A 65 35.31 1.89 10.17
C GLY A 65 36.07 1.02 11.18
N HIS A 66 35.97 -0.31 11.07
CA HIS A 66 36.77 -1.24 11.87
C HIS A 66 38.25 -1.19 11.49
N TRP A 67 38.56 -1.30 10.19
CA TRP A 67 39.94 -1.29 9.69
C TRP A 67 40.65 0.04 9.93
N ALA A 68 39.97 1.16 9.74
CA ALA A 68 40.51 2.50 9.95
C ALA A 68 40.48 2.96 11.44
N GLY A 69 39.91 2.16 12.35
CA GLY A 69 39.74 2.55 13.76
C GLY A 69 38.71 3.69 13.97
N MET A 70 37.87 3.99 12.96
CA MET A 70 36.92 5.10 12.98
C MET A 70 35.59 4.67 13.58
N LEU A 71 35.40 4.94 14.88
CA LEU A 71 34.22 4.57 15.62
C LEU A 71 32.92 5.16 15.01
N ALA A 72 33.00 6.43 14.55
CA ALA A 72 31.86 7.14 13.98
C ALA A 72 31.33 6.46 12.69
N ILE A 73 32.22 6.09 11.76
CA ILE A 73 31.83 5.40 10.50
C ILE A 73 31.28 4.00 10.79
N ARG A 74 31.89 3.30 11.77
CA ARG A 74 31.39 2.00 12.20
C ARG A 74 30.00 2.10 12.82
N ALA A 75 29.74 3.10 13.66
CA ALA A 75 28.42 3.36 14.25
C ALA A 75 27.39 3.72 13.18
N ASP A 76 27.75 4.57 12.20
CA ASP A 76 26.91 4.90 11.05
C ASP A 76 26.59 3.66 10.19
N GLY A 77 27.54 2.74 10.01
CA GLY A 77 27.30 1.46 9.36
C GLY A 77 26.30 0.55 10.08
N PHE A 78 26.37 0.49 11.43
CA PHE A 78 25.38 -0.24 12.23
C PHE A 78 24.00 0.43 12.14
N HIS A 79 23.91 1.75 12.11
CA HIS A 79 22.68 2.48 11.89
C HIS A 79 22.06 2.13 10.53
N SER A 80 22.83 2.19 9.45
CA SER A 80 22.39 1.80 8.11
C SER A 80 21.95 0.32 8.03
N LEU A 81 22.51 -0.58 8.84
CA LEU A 81 22.07 -1.96 8.94
C LEU A 81 20.69 -2.05 9.64
N THR A 82 20.47 -1.22 10.67
CA THR A 82 19.16 -1.14 11.34
C THR A 82 18.09 -0.62 10.39
N ASP A 83 18.39 0.36 9.53
CA ASP A 83 17.46 0.86 8.50
C ASP A 83 17.06 -0.23 7.50
N SER A 84 17.95 -1.20 7.25
CA SER A 84 17.64 -2.36 6.42
C SER A 84 16.51 -3.24 6.99
N VAL A 85 16.19 -3.11 8.29
CA VAL A 85 15.02 -3.79 8.92
C VAL A 85 13.72 -3.27 8.32
N ASN A 86 13.63 -2.00 7.91
CA ASN A 86 12.45 -1.47 7.24
C ASN A 86 12.13 -2.25 5.94
N ASN A 87 13.15 -2.56 5.14
CA ASN A 87 12.97 -3.37 3.92
C ASN A 87 12.49 -4.79 4.25
N LEU A 88 12.95 -5.38 5.36
CA LEU A 88 12.47 -6.69 5.81
C LEU A 88 10.99 -6.63 6.25
N VAL A 89 10.60 -5.58 6.99
CA VAL A 89 9.19 -5.31 7.35
C VAL A 89 8.34 -5.20 6.08
N GLY A 90 8.85 -4.50 5.06
CA GLY A 90 8.19 -4.38 3.76
C GLY A 90 8.01 -5.71 3.04
N LEU A 91 9.06 -6.53 3.00
CA LEU A 91 8.99 -7.87 2.40
C LEU A 91 7.92 -8.73 3.09
N VAL A 92 7.83 -8.69 4.42
CA VAL A 92 6.79 -9.40 5.18
C VAL A 92 5.41 -8.82 4.88
N GLY A 93 5.27 -7.48 4.89
CA GLY A 93 4.01 -6.79 4.59
C GLY A 93 3.48 -7.13 3.20
N VAL A 94 4.33 -7.03 2.17
CA VAL A 94 3.99 -7.36 0.77
C VAL A 94 3.68 -8.86 0.60
N TYR A 95 4.43 -9.73 1.27
CA TYR A 95 4.15 -11.17 1.26
C TYR A 95 2.77 -11.50 1.87
N LEU A 96 2.43 -10.88 2.99
CA LEU A 96 1.12 -11.05 3.61
C LEU A 96 0.01 -10.44 2.73
N ALA A 97 0.23 -9.24 2.19
CA ALA A 97 -0.72 -8.55 1.32
C ALA A 97 -1.07 -9.35 0.05
N ALA A 98 -0.12 -10.14 -0.47
CA ALA A 98 -0.32 -10.99 -1.65
C ALA A 98 -1.20 -12.24 -1.39
N ARG A 99 -1.58 -12.52 -0.14
CA ARG A 99 -2.48 -13.64 0.17
C ARG A 99 -3.89 -13.34 -0.32
N PRO A 100 -4.58 -14.32 -0.93
CA PRO A 100 -5.96 -14.15 -1.33
C PRO A 100 -6.87 -13.96 -0.10
N ALA A 101 -8.09 -13.49 -0.34
CA ALA A 101 -9.13 -13.46 0.68
C ALA A 101 -9.36 -14.86 1.26
N ASP A 102 -9.54 -14.92 2.57
CA ASP A 102 -9.85 -16.13 3.33
C ASP A 102 -11.02 -15.89 4.31
N ALA A 103 -11.36 -16.88 5.12
CA ALA A 103 -12.47 -16.76 6.08
C ALA A 103 -12.20 -15.71 7.18
N GLY A 104 -10.93 -15.46 7.53
CA GLY A 104 -10.55 -14.44 8.50
C GLY A 104 -10.46 -13.04 7.89
N HIS A 105 -10.14 -12.95 6.61
CA HIS A 105 -9.98 -11.70 5.86
C HIS A 105 -10.77 -11.75 4.54
N PRO A 106 -12.11 -11.60 4.57
CA PRO A 106 -12.98 -11.74 3.40
C PRO A 106 -12.69 -10.72 2.28
N TYR A 107 -12.13 -9.56 2.60
CA TYR A 107 -11.72 -8.52 1.65
C TYR A 107 -10.28 -8.66 1.17
N GLY A 108 -9.56 -9.71 1.60
CA GLY A 108 -8.15 -9.91 1.28
C GLY A 108 -7.19 -9.31 2.33
N HIS A 109 -5.92 -9.31 2.00
CA HIS A 109 -4.84 -8.96 2.93
C HIS A 109 -4.10 -7.68 2.53
N ALA A 110 -4.57 -6.91 1.55
CA ALA A 110 -3.87 -5.73 1.03
C ALA A 110 -3.49 -4.69 2.10
N LYS A 111 -4.30 -4.55 3.17
CA LYS A 111 -4.02 -3.63 4.29
C LYS A 111 -2.73 -3.96 5.06
N PHE A 112 -2.16 -5.18 4.94
CA PHE A 112 -0.87 -5.50 5.56
C PHE A 112 0.30 -4.72 4.95
N GLU A 113 0.25 -4.40 3.65
CA GLU A 113 1.24 -3.51 3.03
C GLU A 113 1.14 -2.09 3.58
N VAL A 114 -0.08 -1.60 3.79
CA VAL A 114 -0.33 -0.27 4.39
C VAL A 114 0.14 -0.20 5.83
N LEU A 115 -0.04 -1.29 6.62
CA LEU A 115 0.50 -1.39 7.97
C LEU A 115 2.03 -1.35 7.98
N ALA A 116 2.68 -2.11 7.09
CA ALA A 116 4.13 -2.06 6.95
C ALA A 116 4.63 -0.65 6.58
N ALA A 117 3.94 0.03 5.65
CA ALA A 117 4.22 1.43 5.31
C ALA A 117 4.06 2.39 6.49
N GLY A 118 3.09 2.15 7.37
CA GLY A 118 2.90 2.89 8.62
C GLY A 118 4.08 2.72 9.59
N ILE A 119 4.66 1.51 9.68
CA ILE A 119 5.85 1.24 10.50
C ILE A 119 7.05 2.07 10.00
N VAL A 120 7.25 2.20 8.68
CA VAL A 120 8.27 3.10 8.11
C VAL A 120 8.02 4.56 8.51
N GLY A 121 6.77 5.01 8.52
CA GLY A 121 6.41 6.34 9.02
C GLY A 121 6.77 6.55 10.50
N LEU A 122 6.61 5.53 11.34
CA LEU A 122 7.04 5.58 12.74
C LEU A 122 8.57 5.60 12.87
N SER A 123 9.31 4.85 12.04
CA SER A 123 10.78 4.88 12.05
C SER A 123 11.33 6.24 11.66
N LEU A 124 10.67 6.97 10.72
CA LEU A 124 11.00 8.35 10.41
C LEU A 124 10.84 9.29 11.63
N LEU A 125 9.79 9.12 12.43
CA LEU A 125 9.61 9.91 13.65
C LEU A 125 10.69 9.56 14.69
N GLY A 126 11.09 8.29 14.80
CA GLY A 126 12.23 7.86 15.63
C GLY A 126 13.52 8.55 15.20
N MET A 127 13.83 8.54 13.90
CA MET A 127 14.99 9.23 13.33
C MET A 127 14.94 10.74 13.61
N ALA A 128 13.80 11.38 13.41
CA ALA A 128 13.63 12.81 13.72
C ALA A 128 13.91 13.11 15.20
N TYR A 129 13.45 12.25 16.11
CA TYR A 129 13.70 12.35 17.53
C TYR A 129 15.20 12.21 17.86
N ASP A 130 15.91 11.25 17.25
CA ASP A 130 17.34 11.04 17.46
C ASP A 130 18.17 12.24 16.97
N VAL A 131 17.84 12.78 15.78
CA VAL A 131 18.50 13.99 15.25
C VAL A 131 18.22 15.20 16.13
N LEU A 132 16.98 15.37 16.59
CA LEU A 132 16.55 16.47 17.47
C LEU A 132 17.29 16.43 18.82
N THR A 133 17.34 15.27 19.47
CA THR A 133 18.03 15.10 20.76
C THR A 133 19.52 15.31 20.63
N SER A 134 20.13 14.82 19.55
CA SER A 134 21.55 15.05 19.25
C SER A 134 21.86 16.53 19.01
N ALA A 135 21.03 17.23 18.24
CA ALA A 135 21.20 18.67 17.95
C ALA A 135 21.04 19.52 19.22
N THR A 136 20.04 19.22 20.04
CA THR A 136 19.81 19.93 21.30
C THR A 136 20.92 19.66 22.33
N ALA A 137 21.42 18.43 22.44
CA ALA A 137 22.55 18.10 23.29
C ALA A 137 23.81 18.87 22.89
N ARG A 138 24.13 19.00 21.60
CA ARG A 138 25.25 19.78 21.10
C ARG A 138 25.10 21.27 21.42
N LEU A 139 23.91 21.83 21.28
CA LEU A 139 23.62 23.23 21.67
C LEU A 139 23.87 23.47 23.15
N TRP A 140 23.47 22.52 24.02
CA TRP A 140 23.53 22.70 25.47
C TRP A 140 24.89 22.41 26.07
N HIS A 141 25.60 21.41 25.55
CA HIS A 141 26.90 20.95 26.12
C HIS A 141 28.09 21.39 25.30
N GLY A 142 27.91 22.09 24.19
CA GLY A 142 29.02 22.60 23.38
C GLY A 142 29.90 21.51 22.76
N ALA A 143 29.28 20.38 22.36
CA ALA A 143 30.04 19.29 21.76
C ALA A 143 30.75 19.74 20.46
N PRO A 144 32.00 19.33 20.24
CA PRO A 144 32.70 19.69 19.03
C PRO A 144 31.98 19.14 17.79
N PRO A 145 31.98 19.91 16.68
CA PRO A 145 31.41 19.43 15.43
C PRO A 145 32.19 18.20 14.93
N PRO A 146 31.53 17.33 14.12
CA PRO A 146 32.20 16.17 13.56
C PRO A 146 33.35 16.60 12.67
N THR A 147 34.54 16.06 12.93
CA THR A 147 35.69 16.21 12.03
C THR A 147 35.72 15.03 11.08
N LEU A 148 35.70 15.31 9.77
CA LEU A 148 35.84 14.29 8.75
C LEU A 148 37.25 14.37 8.15
N ASP A 149 37.91 13.21 8.04
CA ASP A 149 39.10 13.10 7.18
C ASP A 149 38.66 12.94 5.69
N ALA A 150 39.63 13.07 4.78
CA ALA A 150 39.36 13.03 3.34
C ALA A 150 38.69 11.69 2.93
N LEU A 151 39.00 10.58 3.59
CA LEU A 151 38.49 9.27 3.25
C LEU A 151 37.06 9.06 3.81
N ALA A 152 36.78 9.56 5.02
CA ALA A 152 35.42 9.61 5.56
C ALA A 152 34.49 10.43 4.64
N PHE A 153 34.99 11.55 4.09
CA PHE A 153 34.25 12.34 3.12
C PHE A 153 33.93 11.55 1.84
N VAL A 154 34.88 10.77 1.30
CA VAL A 154 34.66 9.91 0.14
C VAL A 154 33.60 8.84 0.45
N VAL A 155 33.65 8.20 1.63
CA VAL A 155 32.64 7.20 2.04
C VAL A 155 31.25 7.83 2.14
N LEU A 156 31.12 9.02 2.72
CA LEU A 156 29.86 9.75 2.80
C LEU A 156 29.34 10.15 1.41
N ALA A 157 30.20 10.62 0.52
CA ALA A 157 29.84 11.01 -0.84
C ALA A 157 29.35 9.81 -1.67
N VAL A 158 30.03 8.66 -1.57
CA VAL A 158 29.60 7.40 -2.22
C VAL A 158 28.25 6.94 -1.66
N THR A 159 28.09 6.94 -0.34
CA THR A 159 26.82 6.57 0.32
C THR A 159 25.68 7.49 -0.12
N LEU A 160 25.92 8.80 -0.15
CA LEU A 160 24.96 9.80 -0.63
C LEU A 160 24.53 9.50 -2.07
N GLY A 161 25.49 9.18 -2.95
CA GLY A 161 25.20 8.81 -4.34
C GLY A 161 24.33 7.55 -4.44
N VAL A 162 24.66 6.51 -3.68
CA VAL A 162 23.87 5.27 -3.65
C VAL A 162 22.47 5.52 -3.11
N ASN A 163 22.32 6.22 -1.97
CA ASN A 163 21.00 6.50 -1.38
C ASN A 163 20.14 7.36 -2.30
N LEU A 164 20.73 8.33 -3.03
CA LEU A 164 20.00 9.13 -4.00
C LEU A 164 19.45 8.28 -5.16
N LEU A 165 20.26 7.33 -5.67
CA LEU A 165 19.83 6.41 -6.73
C LEU A 165 18.75 5.45 -6.23
N VAL A 166 18.89 4.93 -5.00
CA VAL A 166 17.90 4.05 -4.36
C VAL A 166 16.58 4.79 -4.16
N ALA A 167 16.60 5.98 -3.53
CA ALA A 167 15.40 6.78 -3.29
C ALA A 167 14.65 7.13 -4.59
N ARG A 168 15.40 7.49 -5.64
CA ARG A 168 14.81 7.73 -6.96
C ARG A 168 14.21 6.47 -7.57
N TYR A 169 14.90 5.35 -7.47
CA TYR A 169 14.44 4.06 -7.98
C TYR A 169 13.16 3.62 -7.27
N GLU A 170 13.14 3.66 -5.94
CA GLU A 170 11.98 3.32 -5.11
C GLU A 170 10.78 4.19 -5.43
N ARG A 171 10.98 5.52 -5.55
CA ARG A 171 9.90 6.47 -5.89
C ARG A 171 9.26 6.14 -7.24
N VAL A 172 10.07 5.91 -8.28
CA VAL A 172 9.57 5.55 -9.61
C VAL A 172 8.82 4.21 -9.59
N GLN A 173 9.31 3.23 -8.82
CA GLN A 173 8.63 1.95 -8.70
C GLN A 173 7.37 2.04 -7.84
N ALA A 174 7.35 2.88 -6.80
CA ALA A 174 6.16 3.15 -5.98
C ALA A 174 4.99 3.65 -6.84
N GLU A 175 5.24 4.62 -7.71
CA GLU A 175 4.24 5.17 -8.62
C GLU A 175 3.77 4.12 -9.65
N ARG A 176 4.70 3.38 -10.26
CA ARG A 176 4.38 2.35 -11.29
C ARG A 176 3.60 1.17 -10.73
N LEU A 177 3.92 0.75 -9.50
CA LEU A 177 3.34 -0.42 -8.85
C LEU A 177 2.18 -0.06 -7.92
N ALA A 178 1.90 1.24 -7.74
CA ALA A 178 0.90 1.77 -6.81
C ALA A 178 1.07 1.18 -5.38
N SER A 179 2.34 1.07 -4.92
CA SER A 179 2.69 0.45 -3.65
C SER A 179 2.84 1.50 -2.54
N PRO A 180 1.95 1.49 -1.52
CA PRO A 180 2.07 2.37 -0.35
C PRO A 180 3.37 2.16 0.41
N PHE A 181 3.86 0.91 0.47
CA PHE A 181 5.12 0.60 1.15
C PHE A 181 6.30 1.26 0.45
N LEU A 182 6.48 1.04 -0.87
CA LEU A 182 7.58 1.64 -1.62
C LEU A 182 7.57 3.18 -1.57
N ALA A 183 6.39 3.80 -1.52
CA ALA A 183 6.27 5.25 -1.37
C ALA A 183 6.80 5.73 0.00
N SER A 184 6.51 4.97 1.07
CA SER A 184 6.96 5.27 2.43
C SER A 184 8.46 4.99 2.59
N ASP A 185 8.97 3.91 1.99
CA ASP A 185 10.39 3.54 1.99
C ASP A 185 11.23 4.57 1.23
N ALA A 186 10.78 5.03 0.05
CA ALA A 186 11.41 6.13 -0.69
C ALA A 186 11.45 7.45 0.10
N ALA A 187 10.44 7.73 0.94
CA ALA A 187 10.44 8.88 1.84
C ALA A 187 11.49 8.74 2.94
N HIS A 188 11.65 7.53 3.51
CA HIS A 188 12.69 7.22 4.49
C HIS A 188 14.09 7.40 3.89
N THR A 189 14.39 6.72 2.77
CA THR A 189 15.69 6.85 2.07
C THR A 189 16.00 8.30 1.64
N SER A 190 14.97 9.07 1.25
CA SER A 190 15.14 10.51 0.95
C SER A 190 15.51 11.32 2.19
N SER A 191 15.02 10.93 3.37
CA SER A 191 15.39 11.56 4.65
C SER A 191 16.84 11.26 5.01
N ASP A 192 17.34 10.04 4.75
CA ASP A 192 18.74 9.67 4.94
C ASP A 192 19.68 10.48 4.03
N VAL A 193 19.25 10.70 2.76
CA VAL A 193 19.95 11.59 1.81
C VAL A 193 20.06 13.00 2.40
N LEU A 194 18.97 13.53 2.98
CA LEU A 194 18.95 14.88 3.54
C LEU A 194 19.86 14.99 4.77
N VAL A 195 19.85 13.98 5.66
CA VAL A 195 20.76 13.93 6.82
C VAL A 195 22.20 13.90 6.37
N THR A 196 22.57 13.03 5.44
CA THR A 196 23.94 12.91 4.92
C THR A 196 24.40 14.22 4.25
N LEU A 197 23.54 14.84 3.44
CA LEU A 197 23.82 16.13 2.82
C LEU A 197 24.03 17.22 3.88
N GLY A 198 23.19 17.24 4.91
CA GLY A 198 23.31 18.15 6.04
C GLY A 198 24.67 18.04 6.75
N VAL A 199 25.12 16.79 6.98
CA VAL A 199 26.45 16.54 7.58
C VAL A 199 27.58 17.10 6.68
N ILE A 200 27.52 16.89 5.38
CA ILE A 200 28.52 17.40 4.42
C ILE A 200 28.55 18.94 4.44
N VAL A 201 27.38 19.58 4.38
CA VAL A 201 27.27 21.05 4.43
C VAL A 201 27.78 21.59 5.74
N THR A 202 27.42 20.95 6.85
CA THR A 202 27.88 21.33 8.20
C THR A 202 29.42 21.33 8.30
N VAL A 203 30.08 20.28 7.80
CA VAL A 203 31.53 20.22 7.81
C VAL A 203 32.15 21.42 7.04
N GLY A 204 31.59 21.78 5.89
CA GLY A 204 32.01 22.97 5.13
C GLY A 204 31.80 24.27 5.91
N LEU A 205 30.67 24.44 6.58
CA LEU A 205 30.36 25.63 7.38
C LEU A 205 31.28 25.77 8.62
N VAL A 206 31.59 24.65 9.27
CA VAL A 206 32.52 24.62 10.41
C VAL A 206 33.90 25.03 9.98
N HIS A 207 34.42 24.54 8.85
CA HIS A 207 35.71 24.95 8.29
C HIS A 207 35.73 26.45 7.90
N ALA A 208 34.59 27.01 7.52
CA ALA A 208 34.43 28.44 7.26
C ALA A 208 34.25 29.30 8.54
N GLY A 209 34.28 28.69 9.74
CA GLY A 209 34.17 29.37 11.02
C GLY A 209 32.76 29.53 11.59
N TYR A 210 31.73 28.93 10.93
CA TYR A 210 30.33 29.04 11.32
C TYR A 210 29.84 27.83 12.10
N ALA A 211 30.57 27.38 13.11
CA ALA A 211 30.24 26.15 13.87
C ALA A 211 28.85 26.14 14.52
N TRP A 212 28.27 27.30 14.87
CA TRP A 212 26.95 27.43 15.47
C TRP A 212 25.80 27.03 14.50
N LEU A 213 26.03 27.10 13.17
CA LEU A 213 25.07 26.73 12.17
C LEU A 213 24.84 25.22 12.11
N ASP A 214 25.75 24.37 12.58
CA ASP A 214 25.60 22.91 12.67
C ASP A 214 24.32 22.51 13.38
N SER A 215 24.14 22.99 14.59
CA SER A 215 22.97 22.63 15.41
C SER A 215 21.67 23.20 14.83
N LEU A 216 21.71 24.38 14.23
CA LEU A 216 20.53 24.98 13.59
C LEU A 216 20.12 24.18 12.34
N MET A 217 21.08 23.77 11.52
CA MET A 217 20.85 22.91 10.36
C MET A 217 20.25 21.56 10.80
N ALA A 218 20.81 20.93 11.83
CA ALA A 218 20.32 19.67 12.36
C ALA A 218 18.87 19.79 12.89
N LEU A 219 18.51 20.89 13.56
CA LEU A 219 17.13 21.17 13.98
C LEU A 219 16.18 21.32 12.78
N GLY A 220 16.60 22.02 11.73
CA GLY A 220 15.82 22.15 10.49
C GLY A 220 15.58 20.81 9.81
N ILE A 221 16.62 19.98 9.73
CA ILE A 221 16.55 18.60 9.18
C ILE A 221 15.60 17.73 10.02
N ALA A 222 15.73 17.74 11.35
CA ALA A 222 14.85 17.00 12.25
C ALA A 222 13.38 17.41 12.06
N GLY A 223 13.11 18.71 11.94
CA GLY A 223 11.76 19.23 11.68
C GLY A 223 11.19 18.74 10.34
N PHE A 224 12.01 18.72 9.29
CA PHE A 224 11.60 18.22 7.98
C PHE A 224 11.32 16.71 8.00
N ILE A 225 12.17 15.90 8.64
CA ILE A 225 11.97 14.46 8.78
C ILE A 225 10.70 14.16 9.58
N ALA A 226 10.49 14.89 10.70
CA ALA A 226 9.26 14.75 11.49
C ALA A 226 8.02 15.06 10.67
N TRP A 227 8.03 16.13 9.89
CA TRP A 227 6.94 16.49 9.00
C TRP A 227 6.68 15.39 7.95
N THR A 228 7.74 14.86 7.31
CA THR A 228 7.65 13.74 6.36
C THR A 228 7.05 12.50 7.03
N GLY A 229 7.53 12.11 8.21
CA GLY A 229 7.01 10.96 8.97
C GLY A 229 5.52 11.12 9.31
N VAL A 230 5.10 12.31 9.74
CA VAL A 230 3.68 12.62 9.97
C VAL A 230 2.87 12.49 8.69
N GLN A 231 3.36 12.97 7.55
CA GLN A 231 2.64 12.86 6.28
C GLN A 231 2.50 11.40 5.82
N VAL A 232 3.56 10.60 5.95
CA VAL A 232 3.52 9.15 5.67
C VAL A 232 2.47 8.47 6.56
N LEU A 233 2.49 8.72 7.86
CA LEU A 233 1.51 8.17 8.79
C LEU A 233 0.08 8.60 8.47
N ARG A 234 -0.15 9.90 8.22
CA ARG A 234 -1.49 10.42 7.86
C ARG A 234 -2.03 9.74 6.61
N THR A 235 -1.20 9.56 5.58
CA THR A 235 -1.62 8.90 4.34
C THR A 235 -2.01 7.45 4.59
N ASN A 236 -1.17 6.70 5.30
CA ASN A 236 -1.44 5.28 5.58
C ASN A 236 -2.62 5.08 6.56
N LEU A 237 -2.76 5.95 7.57
CA LEU A 237 -3.93 5.93 8.48
C LEU A 237 -5.23 6.23 7.74
N ARG A 238 -5.24 7.10 6.73
CA ARG A 238 -6.42 7.33 5.90
C ARG A 238 -6.86 6.08 5.16
N TYR A 239 -5.93 5.29 4.62
CA TYR A 239 -6.23 4.00 3.97
C TYR A 239 -6.78 2.98 4.97
N LEU A 240 -6.20 2.90 6.18
CA LEU A 240 -6.67 1.99 7.23
C LEU A 240 -8.05 2.39 7.77
N ALA A 241 -8.33 3.69 7.84
CA ALA A 241 -9.59 4.25 8.33
C ALA A 241 -10.67 4.37 7.24
N ASP A 242 -10.50 3.70 6.10
CA ASP A 242 -11.46 3.68 5.00
C ASP A 242 -11.87 5.10 4.51
N ALA A 243 -10.91 6.05 4.50
CA ALA A 243 -11.13 7.36 3.90
C ALA A 243 -11.43 7.22 2.39
N ALA A 244 -12.22 8.15 1.84
CA ALA A 244 -12.56 8.14 0.42
C ALA A 244 -11.30 8.07 -0.45
N ALA A 245 -11.23 7.04 -1.31
CA ALA A 245 -10.11 6.77 -2.22
C ALA A 245 -10.29 7.48 -3.57
N LEU A 246 -11.53 7.67 -4.01
CA LEU A 246 -11.91 8.34 -5.25
C LEU A 246 -12.96 9.40 -4.97
N GLU A 247 -13.02 10.40 -5.83
CA GLU A 247 -14.09 11.38 -5.78
C GLU A 247 -15.43 10.74 -6.16
N PRO A 248 -16.47 10.82 -5.28
CA PRO A 248 -17.76 10.16 -5.54
C PRO A 248 -18.40 10.60 -6.87
N GLU A 249 -18.25 11.85 -7.26
CA GLU A 249 -18.81 12.38 -8.50
C GLU A 249 -18.13 11.80 -9.75
N ALA A 250 -16.86 11.45 -9.68
CA ALA A 250 -16.17 10.76 -10.79
C ALA A 250 -16.78 9.37 -11.06
N VAL A 251 -17.05 8.62 -10.01
CA VAL A 251 -17.73 7.30 -10.10
C VAL A 251 -19.16 7.48 -10.61
N ARG A 252 -19.90 8.44 -10.04
CA ARG A 252 -21.28 8.73 -10.46
C ARG A 252 -21.36 9.05 -11.94
N ARG A 253 -20.50 9.93 -12.45
CA ARG A 253 -20.47 10.31 -13.89
C ARG A 253 -20.31 9.09 -14.80
N ILE A 254 -19.51 8.09 -14.40
CA ILE A 254 -19.37 6.86 -15.17
C ILE A 254 -20.67 6.08 -15.14
N ALA A 255 -21.24 5.85 -13.95
CA ALA A 255 -22.43 5.03 -13.77
C ALA A 255 -23.64 5.56 -14.58
N ILE A 256 -23.85 6.89 -14.61
CA ILE A 256 -24.98 7.48 -15.33
C ILE A 256 -24.84 7.44 -16.87
N THR A 257 -23.65 7.15 -17.42
CA THR A 257 -23.48 6.96 -18.87
C THR A 257 -24.00 5.63 -19.36
N ILE A 258 -24.26 4.70 -18.44
CA ILE A 258 -24.65 3.33 -18.78
C ILE A 258 -26.14 3.28 -19.16
N ALA A 259 -26.44 2.57 -20.24
CA ALA A 259 -27.82 2.36 -20.68
C ALA A 259 -28.64 1.67 -19.56
N GLY A 260 -29.89 2.10 -19.37
CA GLY A 260 -30.76 1.61 -18.31
C GLY A 260 -30.59 2.28 -16.94
N VAL A 261 -29.54 3.07 -16.74
CA VAL A 261 -29.32 3.87 -15.51
C VAL A 261 -29.97 5.23 -15.62
N ALA A 262 -30.88 5.52 -14.68
CA ALA A 262 -31.55 6.83 -14.57
C ALA A 262 -30.81 7.80 -13.63
N ASP A 263 -30.15 7.28 -12.59
CA ASP A 263 -29.31 8.05 -11.65
C ASP A 263 -28.41 7.13 -10.85
N ALA A 264 -27.36 7.71 -10.26
CA ALA A 264 -26.48 7.05 -9.31
C ALA A 264 -26.24 7.95 -8.10
N HIS A 265 -26.26 7.40 -6.90
CA HIS A 265 -26.09 8.14 -5.64
C HIS A 265 -25.51 7.27 -4.54
N LYS A 266 -25.29 7.84 -3.34
CA LYS A 266 -24.68 7.18 -2.19
C LYS A 266 -23.35 6.48 -2.53
N VAL A 267 -22.56 7.09 -3.42
CA VAL A 267 -21.26 6.56 -3.79
C VAL A 267 -20.31 6.65 -2.61
N ARG A 268 -19.72 5.51 -2.25
CA ARG A 268 -18.67 5.41 -1.23
C ARG A 268 -17.49 4.66 -1.82
N THR A 269 -16.30 5.12 -1.50
CA THR A 269 -15.06 4.51 -1.96
C THR A 269 -14.10 4.36 -0.79
N ARG A 270 -13.29 3.30 -0.78
CA ARG A 270 -12.28 3.06 0.24
C ARG A 270 -11.14 2.24 -0.34
N GLY A 271 -10.03 2.15 0.39
CA GLY A 271 -8.89 1.32 0.05
C GLY A 271 -7.63 2.11 -0.29
N ALA A 272 -6.55 1.39 -0.57
CA ALA A 272 -5.26 1.94 -0.96
C ALA A 272 -5.11 1.95 -2.49
N PRO A 273 -4.12 2.68 -3.04
CA PRO A 273 -3.80 2.62 -4.46
C PRO A 273 -3.60 1.17 -4.93
N GLY A 274 -4.35 0.75 -5.95
CA GLY A 274 -4.30 -0.62 -6.47
C GLY A 274 -5.27 -1.62 -5.83
N ASP A 275 -5.95 -1.25 -4.74
CA ASP A 275 -6.97 -2.07 -4.08
C ASP A 275 -8.12 -1.17 -3.58
N ILE A 276 -8.88 -0.60 -4.53
CA ILE A 276 -9.97 0.32 -4.26
C ILE A 276 -11.31 -0.42 -4.38
N HIS A 277 -12.13 -0.28 -3.35
CA HIS A 277 -13.48 -0.80 -3.29
C HIS A 277 -14.48 0.35 -3.46
N VAL A 278 -15.53 0.10 -4.23
CA VAL A 278 -16.58 1.08 -4.55
C VAL A 278 -17.95 0.49 -4.18
N ASP A 279 -18.72 1.22 -3.39
CA ASP A 279 -20.13 0.92 -3.15
C ASP A 279 -20.97 2.05 -3.75
N LEU A 280 -22.03 1.73 -4.47
CA LEU A 280 -22.97 2.74 -4.99
C LEU A 280 -24.38 2.20 -5.14
N HIS A 281 -25.34 3.13 -5.18
CA HIS A 281 -26.71 2.83 -5.55
C HIS A 281 -26.98 3.36 -6.96
N ILE A 282 -27.65 2.58 -7.80
CA ILE A 282 -28.13 3.00 -9.12
C ILE A 282 -29.66 2.92 -9.17
N GLN A 283 -30.26 3.85 -9.87
CA GLN A 283 -31.68 3.82 -10.18
C GLN A 283 -31.87 3.36 -11.62
N VAL A 284 -32.72 2.32 -11.80
CA VAL A 284 -33.04 1.75 -13.11
C VAL A 284 -34.51 1.87 -13.41
N ALA A 285 -34.91 1.74 -14.67
CA ALA A 285 -36.30 1.83 -15.08
C ALA A 285 -37.17 0.78 -14.36
N ARG A 286 -38.34 1.21 -13.86
CA ARG A 286 -39.24 0.36 -13.02
C ARG A 286 -39.77 -0.89 -13.72
N HIS A 287 -39.86 -0.85 -15.04
CA HIS A 287 -40.41 -1.95 -15.83
C HIS A 287 -39.39 -3.06 -16.14
N LEU A 288 -38.10 -2.84 -15.79
CA LEU A 288 -37.08 -3.86 -15.97
C LEU A 288 -37.36 -5.05 -15.04
N ASP A 289 -37.28 -6.25 -15.59
CA ASP A 289 -37.26 -7.45 -14.79
C ASP A 289 -35.91 -7.60 -14.06
N VAL A 290 -35.81 -8.55 -13.14
CA VAL A 290 -34.62 -8.78 -12.35
C VAL A 290 -33.40 -9.12 -13.21
N VAL A 291 -33.62 -9.85 -14.33
CA VAL A 291 -32.56 -10.28 -15.23
C VAL A 291 -31.95 -9.08 -15.97
N ALA A 292 -32.78 -8.20 -16.51
CA ALA A 292 -32.36 -6.98 -17.18
C ALA A 292 -31.69 -6.01 -16.22
N ALA A 293 -32.26 -5.81 -15.03
CA ALA A 293 -31.64 -4.95 -13.99
C ALA A 293 -30.27 -5.49 -13.55
N HIS A 294 -30.15 -6.82 -13.38
CA HIS A 294 -28.85 -7.45 -13.05
C HIS A 294 -27.79 -7.25 -14.16
N ARG A 295 -28.21 -7.32 -15.44
CA ARG A 295 -27.34 -7.02 -16.58
C ARG A 295 -26.82 -5.60 -16.55
N VAL A 296 -27.70 -4.61 -16.31
CA VAL A 296 -27.30 -3.20 -16.14
C VAL A 296 -26.29 -3.03 -15.00
N THR A 297 -26.52 -3.75 -13.89
CA THR A 297 -25.57 -3.77 -12.75
C THR A 297 -24.16 -4.19 -13.19
N HIS A 298 -24.05 -5.29 -13.96
CA HIS A 298 -22.76 -5.75 -14.47
C HIS A 298 -22.10 -4.73 -15.41
N TRP A 299 -22.85 -4.11 -16.30
CA TRP A 299 -22.31 -3.04 -17.17
C TRP A 299 -21.74 -1.86 -16.39
N VAL A 300 -22.42 -1.46 -15.30
CA VAL A 300 -21.90 -0.42 -14.40
C VAL A 300 -20.60 -0.86 -13.72
N ILE A 301 -20.54 -2.11 -13.21
CA ILE A 301 -19.36 -2.68 -12.58
C ILE A 301 -18.17 -2.68 -13.55
N ASP A 302 -18.37 -3.18 -14.76
CA ASP A 302 -17.33 -3.30 -15.78
C ASP A 302 -16.84 -1.92 -16.24
N ALA A 303 -17.75 -0.98 -16.45
CA ALA A 303 -17.41 0.39 -16.81
C ALA A 303 -16.59 1.11 -15.73
N ILE A 304 -16.95 0.95 -14.46
CA ILE A 304 -16.21 1.54 -13.34
C ILE A 304 -14.81 0.91 -13.27
N LYS A 305 -14.69 -0.42 -13.33
CA LYS A 305 -13.41 -1.13 -13.28
C LYS A 305 -12.49 -0.79 -14.46
N SER A 306 -13.05 -0.62 -15.66
CA SER A 306 -12.27 -0.31 -16.86
C SER A 306 -11.78 1.14 -16.89
N LYS A 307 -12.61 2.09 -16.42
CA LYS A 307 -12.30 3.54 -16.49
C LYS A 307 -11.54 4.08 -15.29
N LEU A 308 -11.62 3.41 -14.13
CA LEU A 308 -10.96 3.85 -12.89
C LEU A 308 -9.86 2.85 -12.48
N PRO A 309 -8.60 3.16 -12.78
CA PRO A 309 -7.50 2.26 -12.46
C PRO A 309 -7.37 2.09 -10.94
N GLY A 310 -7.16 0.84 -10.50
CA GLY A 310 -7.03 0.49 -9.08
C GLY A 310 -8.32 0.04 -8.41
N VAL A 311 -9.47 0.15 -9.08
CA VAL A 311 -10.72 -0.42 -8.57
C VAL A 311 -10.70 -1.93 -8.75
N THR A 312 -10.77 -2.66 -7.63
CA THR A 312 -10.75 -4.13 -7.58
C THR A 312 -12.13 -4.72 -7.34
N ASP A 313 -12.95 -4.03 -6.56
CA ASP A 313 -14.29 -4.50 -6.23
C ASP A 313 -15.33 -3.37 -6.36
N VAL A 314 -16.53 -3.70 -6.87
CA VAL A 314 -17.64 -2.77 -7.02
C VAL A 314 -18.93 -3.46 -6.59
N VAL A 315 -19.57 -2.91 -5.57
CA VAL A 315 -20.88 -3.36 -5.08
C VAL A 315 -21.94 -2.36 -5.50
N VAL A 316 -22.93 -2.83 -6.24
CA VAL A 316 -24.02 -1.99 -6.77
C VAL A 316 -25.35 -2.42 -6.15
N HIS A 317 -26.01 -1.49 -5.46
CA HIS A 317 -27.37 -1.64 -5.01
C HIS A 317 -28.33 -1.03 -6.04
N THR A 318 -29.25 -1.85 -6.57
CA THR A 318 -30.16 -1.42 -7.63
C THR A 318 -31.52 -1.03 -7.04
N GLU A 319 -31.97 0.17 -7.37
CA GLU A 319 -33.24 0.75 -6.91
C GLU A 319 -34.16 1.10 -8.12
N PRO A 320 -35.49 1.03 -8.00
CA PRO A 320 -36.39 1.52 -9.04
C PRO A 320 -36.36 3.05 -9.12
N ALA A 321 -36.23 3.62 -10.31
CA ALA A 321 -36.26 5.06 -10.52
C ALA A 321 -37.64 5.67 -10.15
N ALA A 322 -37.66 6.96 -9.78
CA ALA A 322 -38.90 7.70 -9.58
C ALA A 322 -39.69 7.78 -10.89
N GLN A 323 -41.04 7.87 -10.79
CA GLN A 323 -41.88 8.00 -11.98
C GLN A 323 -41.52 9.22 -12.81
N GLY A 324 -41.41 9.03 -14.15
CA GLY A 324 -41.09 10.12 -15.08
C GLY A 324 -39.63 10.54 -15.17
N ARG A 325 -38.70 9.86 -14.48
CA ARG A 325 -37.28 10.14 -14.60
C ARG A 325 -36.74 9.61 -15.92
N PRO A 326 -36.04 10.42 -16.74
CA PRO A 326 -35.45 9.94 -17.98
C PRO A 326 -34.33 8.93 -17.69
N PHE A 327 -34.17 7.96 -18.55
CA PHE A 327 -33.06 6.99 -18.53
C PHE A 327 -32.59 6.73 -19.96
N ASN A 328 -31.34 6.31 -20.10
CA ASN A 328 -30.85 5.85 -21.40
C ASN A 328 -31.50 4.53 -21.76
N PRO A 329 -32.13 4.37 -22.95
CA PRO A 329 -32.76 3.11 -23.34
C PRO A 329 -31.73 1.98 -23.37
N LEU A 330 -32.17 0.76 -23.05
CA LEU A 330 -31.34 -0.42 -23.18
C LEU A 330 -31.09 -0.69 -24.69
N PRO A 331 -29.89 -1.07 -25.09
CA PRO A 331 -29.66 -1.59 -26.42
C PRO A 331 -30.38 -2.94 -26.58
N ASP A 332 -30.95 -3.17 -27.75
CA ASP A 332 -31.55 -4.44 -28.12
C ASP A 332 -30.41 -5.49 -28.25
N ASP A 333 -30.12 -6.22 -27.17
CA ASP A 333 -29.27 -7.41 -27.07
C ASP A 333 -27.72 -7.29 -27.10
N GLU A 334 -27.06 -6.16 -27.23
CA GLU A 334 -25.60 -6.06 -27.11
C GLU A 334 -25.14 -5.24 -25.89
N PRO A 335 -24.10 -5.70 -25.15
CA PRO A 335 -23.48 -4.87 -24.13
C PRO A 335 -22.79 -3.66 -24.79
N PRO A 336 -22.87 -2.46 -24.22
CA PRO A 336 -22.12 -1.31 -24.74
C PRO A 336 -20.63 -1.60 -24.78
N GLN A 337 -19.99 -1.32 -25.93
CA GLN A 337 -18.53 -1.41 -26.07
C GLN A 337 -17.90 -0.21 -25.35
N TYR A 338 -17.05 -0.44 -24.35
CA TYR A 338 -16.33 0.58 -23.59
C TYR A 338 -14.83 0.54 -23.83
#